data_2990c7de4ea1273c9e90756e14a6d202
#
_entry.id   2990c7de4ea1273c9e90756e14a6d202
#
_cell.length_a   1.000
_cell.length_b   1.000
_cell.length_c   1.000
_cell.angle_alpha   90.00
_cell.angle_beta   90.00
_cell.angle_gamma   90.00
#
_symmetry.space_group_name_H-M   'P 1'
#
loop_
_entity.id
_entity.type
_entity.pdbx_description
1 polymer ?
#
loop_
_entity_poly.entity_id
_entity_poly.type
_entity_poly.pdbx_seq_one_letter_code
_entity_poly.pdbx_strand_id
1 'polypeptide(L)'
;LRISSINMGLFVVFDLRNHGENEPSSKISYSLMVKDVYEFIQRKNISKISIIGHSMGGKLGMLFSLLYPKFVKQLFVVDIAPVEYPREEIEIVDYLLKIDIKNCKSRNEIDTELSKYINDKELRSFLLQNLNFNNGKYDWSLDLNTIKMGMKDLRGFPFDINSDASQIFTICIFGGNSPYINENYIDEFK
;
A
#
# COMPACT_ATOMS: atom_id res chain seq x y z
N LEU A 1 -14.23 -1.91 1.75
CA LEU A 1 -13.91 -2.82 2.87
C LEU A 1 -14.58 -4.17 2.66
N ARG A 2 -13.83 -5.23 2.53
CA ARG A 2 -14.36 -6.61 2.46
C ARG A 2 -14.18 -7.30 3.79
N ILE A 3 -15.27 -7.82 4.34
CA ILE A 3 -15.29 -8.62 5.57
C ILE A 3 -15.74 -10.03 5.20
N SER A 4 -14.92 -11.02 5.51
CA SER A 4 -15.27 -12.43 5.39
C SER A 4 -14.96 -13.16 6.69
N SER A 5 -15.83 -14.11 7.08
CA SER A 5 -15.59 -15.00 8.21
C SER A 5 -15.08 -16.33 7.68
N ILE A 6 -13.99 -16.81 8.24
CA ILE A 6 -13.47 -18.16 8.04
C ILE A 6 -13.60 -18.87 9.39
N ASN A 7 -13.72 -20.18 9.41
CA ASN A 7 -13.88 -20.99 10.64
C ASN A 7 -12.84 -20.75 11.74
N MET A 8 -11.83 -19.91 11.50
CA MET A 8 -10.75 -19.57 12.44
C MET A 8 -10.75 -18.10 12.91
N GLY A 9 -11.75 -17.29 12.56
CA GLY A 9 -11.83 -15.90 12.99
C GLY A 9 -12.39 -14.92 11.95
N LEU A 10 -12.42 -13.64 12.30
CA LEU A 10 -12.81 -12.54 11.41
C LEU A 10 -11.61 -12.10 10.59
N PHE A 11 -11.72 -12.16 9.27
CA PHE A 11 -10.74 -11.64 8.34
C PHE A 11 -11.28 -10.36 7.70
N VAL A 12 -10.48 -9.28 7.72
CA VAL A 12 -10.84 -7.98 7.17
C VAL A 12 -9.80 -7.56 6.15
N VAL A 13 -10.23 -7.31 4.92
CA VAL A 13 -9.41 -6.66 3.90
C VAL A 13 -9.73 -5.17 3.90
N PHE A 14 -8.70 -4.35 4.01
CA PHE A 14 -8.81 -2.91 4.15
C PHE A 14 -8.41 -2.24 2.83
N ASP A 15 -9.33 -1.55 2.18
CA ASP A 15 -8.98 -0.57 1.15
C ASP A 15 -8.46 0.68 1.85
N LEU A 16 -7.22 1.05 1.57
CA LEU A 16 -6.64 2.26 2.16
C LEU A 16 -7.25 3.51 1.51
N ARG A 17 -7.10 4.67 2.17
CA ARG A 17 -7.57 5.94 1.60
C ARG A 17 -7.04 6.17 0.19
N ASN A 18 -7.85 6.73 -0.69
CA ASN A 18 -7.59 6.94 -2.12
C ASN A 18 -7.36 5.65 -2.93
N HIS A 19 -7.75 4.49 -2.37
CA HIS A 19 -7.71 3.20 -3.05
C HIS A 19 -9.08 2.52 -2.99
N GLY A 20 -9.36 1.68 -3.99
CA GLY A 20 -10.56 0.85 -4.05
C GLY A 20 -11.85 1.67 -4.05
N GLU A 21 -12.79 1.28 -3.17
CA GLU A 21 -14.13 1.89 -3.08
C GLU A 21 -14.22 3.06 -2.07
N ASN A 22 -13.08 3.51 -1.51
CA ASN A 22 -13.10 4.61 -0.57
C ASN A 22 -13.34 5.96 -1.28
N GLU A 23 -14.08 6.84 -0.62
CA GLU A 23 -14.24 8.22 -1.07
C GLU A 23 -12.87 8.91 -1.21
N PRO A 24 -12.67 9.68 -2.28
CA PRO A 24 -11.44 10.42 -2.48
C PRO A 24 -11.14 11.36 -1.32
N SER A 25 -9.91 11.33 -0.85
CA SER A 25 -9.40 12.22 0.19
C SER A 25 -8.31 13.10 -0.39
N SER A 26 -8.31 14.39 -0.04
CA SER A 26 -7.32 15.36 -0.53
C SER A 26 -5.89 15.11 -0.02
N LYS A 27 -5.68 14.15 0.88
CA LYS A 27 -4.38 13.86 1.49
C LYS A 27 -4.19 12.37 1.67
N ILE A 28 -2.95 11.92 1.47
CA ILE A 28 -2.50 10.56 1.77
C ILE A 28 -1.17 10.64 2.54
N SER A 29 -1.07 9.92 3.65
CA SER A 29 0.17 9.69 4.40
C SER A 29 0.00 8.49 5.30
N TYR A 30 1.11 7.90 5.76
CA TYR A 30 1.05 6.77 6.72
C TYR A 30 0.32 7.15 8.01
N SER A 31 0.57 8.33 8.55
CA SER A 31 -0.10 8.79 9.78
C SER A 31 -1.61 8.86 9.64
N LEU A 32 -2.10 9.32 8.48
CA LEU A 32 -3.53 9.37 8.20
C LEU A 32 -4.12 7.97 8.01
N MET A 33 -3.41 7.07 7.31
CA MET A 33 -3.85 5.68 7.13
C MET A 33 -3.88 4.91 8.46
N VAL A 34 -2.90 5.13 9.33
CA VAL A 34 -2.88 4.58 10.69
C VAL A 34 -4.10 5.03 11.48
N LYS A 35 -4.45 6.32 11.37
CA LYS A 35 -5.65 6.86 12.02
C LYS A 35 -6.92 6.18 11.52
N ASP A 36 -7.05 5.95 10.21
CA ASP A 36 -8.21 5.26 9.64
C ASP A 36 -8.37 3.83 10.21
N VAL A 37 -7.27 3.08 10.27
CA VAL A 37 -7.26 1.73 10.85
C VAL A 37 -7.61 1.77 12.34
N TYR A 38 -7.04 2.71 13.08
CA TYR A 38 -7.35 2.88 14.51
C TYR A 38 -8.83 3.18 14.75
N GLU A 39 -9.41 4.14 14.01
CA GLU A 39 -10.83 4.48 14.11
C GLU A 39 -11.75 3.31 13.76
N PHE A 40 -11.35 2.50 12.75
CA PHE A 40 -12.09 1.28 12.42
C PHE A 40 -12.10 0.28 13.57
N ILE A 41 -10.95 0.00 14.18
CA ILE A 41 -10.81 -0.91 15.32
C ILE A 41 -11.69 -0.43 16.49
N GLN A 42 -11.64 0.87 16.78
CA GLN A 42 -12.45 1.46 17.85
C GLN A 42 -13.96 1.32 17.56
N ARG A 43 -14.41 1.67 16.35
CA ARG A 43 -15.84 1.56 15.97
C ARG A 43 -16.35 0.12 15.98
N LYS A 44 -15.48 -0.86 15.76
CA LYS A 44 -15.83 -2.29 15.76
C LYS A 44 -15.60 -2.96 17.12
N ASN A 45 -15.13 -2.22 18.13
CA ASN A 45 -14.79 -2.73 19.46
C ASN A 45 -13.83 -3.92 19.40
N ILE A 46 -12.83 -3.87 18.48
CA ILE A 46 -11.84 -4.92 18.33
C ILE A 46 -10.71 -4.69 19.34
N SER A 47 -10.45 -5.68 20.17
CA SER A 47 -9.43 -5.57 21.24
C SER A 47 -8.01 -5.80 20.72
N LYS A 48 -7.81 -6.77 19.83
CA LYS A 48 -6.51 -7.10 19.23
C LYS A 48 -6.67 -7.63 17.82
N ILE A 49 -5.70 -7.29 16.97
CA ILE A 49 -5.60 -7.76 15.57
C ILE A 49 -4.24 -8.39 15.29
N SER A 50 -4.22 -9.30 14.32
CA SER A 50 -3.00 -9.66 13.59
C SER A 50 -3.03 -8.92 12.27
N ILE A 51 -1.91 -8.30 11.89
CA ILE A 51 -1.78 -7.50 10.67
C ILE A 51 -0.95 -8.27 9.66
N ILE A 52 -1.43 -8.31 8.41
CA ILE A 52 -0.64 -8.74 7.26
C ILE A 52 -0.60 -7.57 6.30
N GLY A 53 0.59 -7.03 6.05
CA GLY A 53 0.78 -5.89 5.16
C GLY A 53 1.84 -6.16 4.09
N HIS A 54 1.47 -5.96 2.82
CA HIS A 54 2.39 -6.03 1.70
C HIS A 54 2.78 -4.62 1.25
N SER A 55 4.06 -4.40 0.96
CA SER A 55 4.58 -3.12 0.45
C SER A 55 4.10 -1.94 1.32
N MET A 56 3.40 -0.96 0.78
CA MET A 56 2.81 0.17 1.51
C MET A 56 2.00 -0.28 2.75
N GLY A 57 1.23 -1.37 2.63
CA GLY A 57 0.51 -1.98 3.75
C GLY A 57 1.44 -2.52 4.85
N GLY A 58 2.64 -2.98 4.48
CA GLY A 58 3.67 -3.40 5.43
C GLY A 58 4.21 -2.23 6.25
N LYS A 59 4.53 -1.11 5.59
CA LYS A 59 4.94 0.13 6.29
C LYS A 59 3.83 0.65 7.20
N LEU A 60 2.58 0.63 6.73
CA LEU A 60 1.43 0.98 7.56
C LEU A 60 1.32 0.09 8.80
N GLY A 61 1.47 -1.25 8.62
CA GLY A 61 1.42 -2.21 9.72
C GLY A 61 2.54 -2.00 10.74
N MET A 62 3.75 -1.72 10.28
CA MET A 62 4.89 -1.36 11.15
C MET A 62 4.60 -0.10 11.96
N LEU A 63 4.20 0.98 11.30
CA LEU A 63 3.88 2.24 11.98
C LEU A 63 2.70 2.08 12.96
N PHE A 64 1.66 1.34 12.57
CA PHE A 64 0.53 1.04 13.47
C PHE A 64 0.99 0.28 14.70
N SER A 65 1.87 -0.71 14.55
CA SER A 65 2.41 -1.52 15.64
C SER A 65 3.27 -0.71 16.61
N LEU A 66 3.99 0.30 16.12
CA LEU A 66 4.78 1.23 16.94
C LEU A 66 3.87 2.18 17.73
N LEU A 67 2.85 2.76 17.09
CA LEU A 67 1.97 3.76 17.72
C LEU A 67 0.89 3.14 18.63
N TYR A 68 0.43 1.93 18.30
CA TYR A 68 -0.68 1.26 18.98
C TYR A 68 -0.37 -0.20 19.35
N PRO A 69 0.76 -0.50 20.01
CA PRO A 69 1.21 -1.88 20.26
C PRO A 69 0.18 -2.73 21.03
N LYS A 70 -0.59 -2.12 21.92
CA LYS A 70 -1.63 -2.81 22.69
C LYS A 70 -2.74 -3.44 21.86
N PHE A 71 -2.97 -2.94 20.64
CA PHE A 71 -3.97 -3.47 19.72
C PHE A 71 -3.42 -4.54 18.76
N VAL A 72 -2.11 -4.74 18.73
CA VAL A 72 -1.47 -5.69 17.81
C VAL A 72 -1.07 -6.96 18.54
N LYS A 73 -1.50 -8.11 18.01
CA LYS A 73 -1.10 -9.43 18.49
C LYS A 73 0.21 -9.86 17.82
N GLN A 74 0.28 -9.71 16.52
CA GLN A 74 1.43 -10.05 15.68
C GLN A 74 1.36 -9.32 14.35
N LEU A 75 2.51 -9.11 13.72
CA LEU A 75 2.66 -8.41 12.46
C LEU A 75 3.35 -9.31 11.43
N PHE A 76 2.82 -9.36 10.22
CA PHE A 76 3.47 -9.95 9.05
C PHE A 76 3.75 -8.83 8.05
N VAL A 77 5.02 -8.60 7.78
CA VAL A 77 5.49 -7.61 6.80
C VAL A 77 5.93 -8.36 5.55
N VAL A 78 5.32 -8.04 4.42
CA VAL A 78 5.61 -8.72 3.16
C VAL A 78 6.27 -7.74 2.19
N ASP A 79 7.50 -8.05 1.85
CA ASP A 79 8.31 -7.48 0.76
C ASP A 79 8.52 -5.97 0.83
N ILE A 80 8.82 -5.44 2.01
CA ILE A 80 9.11 -4.02 2.26
C ILE A 80 9.93 -3.84 3.53
N ALA A 81 10.79 -2.82 3.59
CA ALA A 81 11.54 -2.41 4.78
C ALA A 81 11.07 -1.03 5.30
N PRO A 82 11.35 -0.70 6.58
CA PRO A 82 11.03 0.60 7.19
C PRO A 82 12.02 1.70 6.78
N VAL A 83 12.30 1.82 5.48
CA VAL A 83 13.28 2.76 4.91
C VAL A 83 12.66 3.70 3.89
N GLU A 84 13.37 4.76 3.51
CA GLU A 84 13.00 5.57 2.35
C GLU A 84 13.49 4.89 1.07
N TYR A 85 12.59 4.69 0.11
CA TYR A 85 12.89 4.14 -1.20
C TYR A 85 13.23 5.22 -2.23
N PRO A 86 14.00 4.88 -3.30
CA PRO A 86 14.41 5.84 -4.34
C PRO A 86 13.22 6.47 -5.09
N ARG A 87 13.52 7.52 -5.87
CA ARG A 87 12.51 8.33 -6.59
C ARG A 87 11.83 7.65 -7.77
N GLU A 88 12.32 6.52 -8.22
CA GLU A 88 11.82 5.80 -9.41
C GLU A 88 10.32 5.46 -9.32
N GLU A 89 9.80 5.24 -8.12
CA GLU A 89 8.36 5.01 -7.91
C GLU A 89 7.48 6.22 -8.22
N ILE A 90 8.04 7.45 -8.15
CA ILE A 90 7.28 8.67 -8.52
C ILE A 90 7.02 8.68 -10.02
N GLU A 91 7.98 8.23 -10.82
CA GLU A 91 7.87 8.23 -12.27
C GLU A 91 6.72 7.33 -12.75
N ILE A 92 6.44 6.23 -12.05
CA ILE A 92 5.32 5.34 -12.36
C ILE A 92 3.99 6.10 -12.30
N VAL A 93 3.76 6.87 -11.25
CA VAL A 93 2.52 7.66 -11.12
C VAL A 93 2.43 8.72 -12.21
N ASP A 94 3.56 9.33 -12.58
CA ASP A 94 3.62 10.29 -13.68
C ASP A 94 3.30 9.64 -15.02
N TYR A 95 3.74 8.40 -15.26
CA TYR A 95 3.40 7.66 -16.46
C TYR A 95 1.91 7.30 -16.53
N LEU A 96 1.32 6.88 -15.40
CA LEU A 96 -0.11 6.62 -15.32
C LEU A 96 -0.94 7.87 -15.62
N LEU A 97 -0.51 9.05 -15.14
CA LEU A 97 -1.19 10.32 -15.38
C LEU A 97 -1.06 10.82 -16.83
N LYS A 98 -0.02 10.41 -17.57
CA LYS A 98 0.19 10.80 -18.97
C LYS A 98 -0.75 10.11 -19.96
N ILE A 99 -1.28 8.94 -19.59
CA ILE A 99 -2.08 8.12 -20.51
C ILE A 99 -3.53 8.58 -20.47
N ASP A 100 -4.07 8.88 -21.63
CA ASP A 100 -5.50 9.18 -21.81
C ASP A 100 -6.32 7.89 -21.87
N ILE A 101 -6.49 7.25 -20.72
CA ILE A 101 -7.23 5.98 -20.64
C ILE A 101 -8.70 6.11 -21.01
N LYS A 102 -9.28 7.30 -20.90
CA LYS A 102 -10.71 7.54 -21.19
C LYS A 102 -11.04 7.37 -22.67
N ASN A 103 -10.07 7.55 -23.55
CA ASN A 103 -10.19 7.37 -24.99
C ASN A 103 -9.72 5.99 -25.46
N CYS A 104 -9.14 5.15 -24.60
CA CYS A 104 -8.77 3.79 -24.94
C CYS A 104 -10.00 2.87 -25.04
N LYS A 105 -10.00 2.00 -26.06
CA LYS A 105 -11.11 1.08 -26.35
C LYS A 105 -10.99 -0.25 -25.63
N SER A 106 -9.80 -0.60 -25.15
CA SER A 106 -9.55 -1.86 -24.50
C SER A 106 -8.40 -1.76 -23.48
N ARG A 107 -8.40 -2.70 -22.52
CA ARG A 107 -7.27 -2.87 -21.57
C ARG A 107 -5.94 -3.12 -22.28
N ASN A 108 -5.94 -3.83 -23.41
CA ASN A 108 -4.74 -4.07 -24.21
C ASN A 108 -4.20 -2.78 -24.82
N GLU A 109 -5.07 -1.87 -25.24
CA GLU A 109 -4.64 -0.56 -25.74
C GLU A 109 -3.98 0.26 -24.64
N ILE A 110 -4.54 0.25 -23.42
CA ILE A 110 -3.92 0.90 -22.25
C ILE A 110 -2.56 0.26 -21.93
N ASP A 111 -2.44 -1.08 -21.97
CA ASP A 111 -1.14 -1.77 -21.78
C ASP A 111 -0.12 -1.35 -22.83
N THR A 112 -0.56 -1.20 -24.09
CA THR A 112 0.31 -0.73 -25.19
C THR A 112 0.79 0.70 -24.93
N GLU A 113 -0.08 1.59 -24.48
CA GLU A 113 0.32 2.96 -24.11
C GLU A 113 1.29 2.97 -22.92
N LEU A 114 1.03 2.17 -21.88
CA LEU A 114 1.92 2.01 -20.74
C LEU A 114 3.30 1.43 -21.13
N SER A 115 3.35 0.55 -22.13
CA SER A 115 4.60 -0.09 -22.55
C SER A 115 5.63 0.89 -23.12
N LYS A 116 5.19 2.09 -23.51
CA LYS A 116 6.07 3.18 -23.97
C LYS A 116 6.94 3.75 -22.84
N TYR A 117 6.52 3.57 -21.59
CA TYR A 117 7.17 4.12 -20.40
C TYR A 117 7.67 3.04 -19.44
N ILE A 118 6.98 1.91 -19.36
CA ILE A 118 7.26 0.83 -18.41
C ILE A 118 7.52 -0.45 -19.21
N ASN A 119 8.78 -0.90 -19.26
CA ASN A 119 9.15 -2.11 -20.00
C ASN A 119 8.69 -3.40 -19.32
N ASP A 120 8.66 -3.43 -17.99
CA ASP A 120 8.28 -4.58 -17.20
C ASP A 120 6.78 -4.91 -17.38
N LYS A 121 6.51 -6.05 -18.01
CA LYS A 121 5.15 -6.53 -18.30
C LYS A 121 4.39 -6.93 -17.03
N GLU A 122 5.08 -7.49 -16.05
CA GLU A 122 4.45 -7.92 -14.78
C GLU A 122 4.00 -6.71 -13.99
N LEU A 123 4.86 -5.68 -13.91
CA LEU A 123 4.52 -4.40 -13.29
C LEU A 123 3.32 -3.74 -13.99
N ARG A 124 3.30 -3.68 -15.33
CA ARG A 124 2.15 -3.14 -16.07
C ARG A 124 0.87 -3.92 -15.79
N SER A 125 0.96 -5.25 -15.79
CA SER A 125 -0.18 -6.13 -15.49
C SER A 125 -0.73 -5.88 -14.08
N PHE A 126 0.14 -5.65 -13.10
CA PHE A 126 -0.22 -5.28 -11.74
C PHE A 126 -0.91 -3.90 -11.69
N LEU A 127 -0.32 -2.89 -12.31
CA LEU A 127 -0.89 -1.52 -12.36
C LEU A 127 -2.27 -1.50 -12.99
N LEU A 128 -2.47 -2.25 -14.08
CA LEU A 128 -3.75 -2.36 -14.78
C LEU A 128 -4.87 -3.02 -13.94
N GLN A 129 -4.58 -3.68 -12.82
CA GLN A 129 -5.61 -4.18 -11.91
C GLN A 129 -6.43 -3.05 -11.29
N ASN A 130 -5.89 -1.83 -11.29
CA ASN A 130 -6.57 -0.63 -10.80
C ASN A 130 -7.42 0.08 -11.86
N LEU A 131 -7.76 -0.58 -12.96
CA LEU A 131 -8.68 -0.05 -13.96
C LEU A 131 -10.13 -0.42 -13.62
N ASN A 132 -10.98 0.60 -13.59
CA ASN A 132 -12.43 0.47 -13.63
C ASN A 132 -12.92 0.66 -15.06
N PHE A 133 -14.00 -0.05 -15.44
CA PHE A 133 -14.69 0.14 -16.71
C PHE A 133 -16.16 0.43 -16.43
N ASN A 134 -16.56 1.69 -16.60
CA ASN A 134 -17.91 2.16 -16.31
C ASN A 134 -18.45 2.99 -17.47
N ASN A 135 -19.68 2.73 -17.88
CA ASN A 135 -20.36 3.48 -18.94
C ASN A 135 -19.56 3.55 -20.25
N GLY A 136 -18.86 2.45 -20.62
CA GLY A 136 -18.08 2.38 -21.85
C GLY A 136 -16.72 3.10 -21.81
N LYS A 137 -16.27 3.55 -20.65
CA LYS A 137 -14.99 4.26 -20.45
C LYS A 137 -14.17 3.64 -19.35
N TYR A 138 -12.85 3.67 -19.52
CA TYR A 138 -11.90 3.32 -18.49
C TYR A 138 -11.61 4.52 -17.58
N ASP A 139 -11.42 4.24 -16.31
CA ASP A 139 -10.91 5.18 -15.32
C ASP A 139 -10.02 4.46 -14.30
N TRP A 140 -9.15 5.19 -13.63
CA TRP A 140 -8.38 4.62 -12.53
C TRP A 140 -9.24 4.52 -11.26
N SER A 141 -9.15 3.40 -10.55
CA SER A 141 -9.74 3.25 -9.21
C SER A 141 -8.95 4.00 -8.12
N LEU A 142 -7.85 4.63 -8.52
CA LEU A 142 -6.92 5.37 -7.66
C LEU A 142 -7.04 6.86 -7.95
N ASP A 143 -7.00 7.68 -6.91
CA ASP A 143 -6.75 9.12 -7.08
C ASP A 143 -5.25 9.38 -7.28
N LEU A 144 -4.81 9.25 -8.54
CA LEU A 144 -3.39 9.38 -8.91
C LEU A 144 -2.80 10.76 -8.56
N ASN A 145 -3.61 11.83 -8.59
CA ASN A 145 -3.12 13.17 -8.25
C ASN A 145 -2.81 13.27 -6.75
N THR A 146 -3.71 12.79 -5.91
CA THR A 146 -3.47 12.76 -4.46
C THR A 146 -2.32 11.82 -4.10
N ILE A 147 -2.22 10.66 -4.76
CA ILE A 147 -1.08 9.74 -4.57
C ILE A 147 0.22 10.44 -4.97
N LYS A 148 0.28 11.11 -6.13
CA LYS A 148 1.45 11.88 -6.56
C LYS A 148 1.89 12.92 -5.54
N MET A 149 0.95 13.69 -4.99
CA MET A 149 1.23 14.68 -3.95
C MET A 149 1.76 14.05 -2.67
N GLY A 150 1.29 12.85 -2.32
CA GLY A 150 1.72 12.10 -1.13
C GLY A 150 2.96 11.22 -1.32
N MET A 151 3.50 11.09 -2.53
CA MET A 151 4.59 10.15 -2.83
C MET A 151 5.84 10.34 -1.97
N LYS A 152 6.15 11.58 -1.56
CA LYS A 152 7.28 11.83 -0.66
C LYS A 152 7.09 11.11 0.67
N ASP A 153 5.88 11.17 1.24
CA ASP A 153 5.57 10.49 2.50
C ASP A 153 5.47 8.97 2.31
N LEU A 154 4.88 8.52 1.19
CA LEU A 154 4.67 7.09 0.92
C LEU A 154 5.98 6.32 0.65
N ARG A 155 7.00 6.98 0.06
CA ARG A 155 8.33 6.38 -0.11
C ARG A 155 9.10 6.26 1.21
N GLY A 156 8.92 7.23 2.09
CA GLY A 156 9.58 7.29 3.38
C GLY A 156 9.02 6.30 4.40
N PHE A 157 9.58 6.38 5.60
CA PHE A 157 9.03 5.80 6.81
C PHE A 157 9.00 6.89 7.88
N PRO A 158 7.80 7.32 8.35
CA PRO A 158 7.66 8.53 9.15
C PRO A 158 7.96 8.33 10.64
N PHE A 159 8.90 7.47 10.97
CA PHE A 159 9.26 7.16 12.35
C PHE A 159 10.78 7.16 12.48
N ASP A 160 11.30 7.75 13.55
CA ASP A 160 12.71 7.64 13.86
C ASP A 160 12.97 6.24 14.44
N ILE A 161 13.70 5.42 13.68
CA ILE A 161 14.03 4.04 14.03
C ILE A 161 14.86 3.96 15.32
N ASN A 162 15.47 5.06 15.73
CA ASN A 162 16.21 5.14 17.02
C ASN A 162 15.28 5.29 18.23
N SER A 163 13.98 5.42 18.06
CA SER A 163 13.01 5.35 19.13
C SER A 163 12.60 3.89 19.40
N ASP A 164 12.23 3.59 20.64
CA ASP A 164 11.95 2.26 21.19
C ASP A 164 11.40 1.23 20.19
N ALA A 165 12.15 0.17 19.96
CA ALA A 165 11.74 -0.93 19.10
C ALA A 165 10.41 -1.54 19.54
N SER A 166 9.57 -1.90 18.59
CA SER A 166 8.29 -2.57 18.87
C SER A 166 8.54 -3.93 19.54
N GLN A 167 7.86 -4.20 20.64
CA GLN A 167 7.85 -5.52 21.32
C GLN A 167 6.89 -6.52 20.63
N ILE A 168 6.32 -6.14 19.48
CA ILE A 168 5.36 -6.98 18.75
C ILE A 168 6.12 -8.06 17.99
N PHE A 169 5.71 -9.31 18.16
CA PHE A 169 6.22 -10.42 17.36
C PHE A 169 5.97 -10.16 15.88
N THR A 170 7.05 -9.95 15.13
CA THR A 170 7.02 -9.57 13.73
C THR A 170 7.68 -10.64 12.87
N ILE A 171 7.01 -11.02 11.78
CA ILE A 171 7.56 -11.92 10.75
C ILE A 171 7.70 -11.12 9.47
N CYS A 172 8.94 -11.05 8.95
CA CYS A 172 9.24 -10.45 7.65
C CYS A 172 9.35 -11.55 6.60
N ILE A 173 8.60 -11.40 5.50
CA ILE A 173 8.56 -12.34 4.38
C ILE A 173 8.95 -11.57 3.13
N PHE A 174 9.94 -12.06 2.40
CA PHE A 174 10.39 -11.43 1.15
C PHE A 174 10.87 -12.45 0.14
N GLY A 175 10.75 -12.10 -1.14
CA GLY A 175 11.26 -12.93 -2.23
C GLY A 175 12.78 -12.88 -2.30
N GLY A 176 13.43 -14.02 -2.59
CA GLY A 176 14.90 -14.05 -2.72
C GLY A 176 15.47 -13.15 -3.82
N ASN A 177 14.64 -12.72 -4.76
CA ASN A 177 15.00 -11.81 -5.86
C ASN A 177 14.30 -10.45 -5.75
N SER A 178 13.72 -10.13 -4.59
CA SER A 178 13.04 -8.85 -4.40
C SER A 178 14.01 -7.68 -4.47
N PRO A 179 13.71 -6.63 -5.24
CA PRO A 179 14.50 -5.40 -5.25
C PRO A 179 14.24 -4.53 -4.01
N TYR A 180 13.18 -4.82 -3.25
CA TYR A 180 12.74 -4.02 -2.10
C TYR A 180 13.43 -4.40 -0.79
N ILE A 181 14.05 -5.59 -0.72
CA ILE A 181 14.79 -6.05 0.46
C ILE A 181 16.19 -6.47 0.03
N ASN A 182 17.19 -5.93 0.70
CA ASN A 182 18.59 -6.33 0.58
C ASN A 182 19.21 -6.48 1.97
N GLU A 183 20.43 -6.98 2.03
CA GLU A 183 21.13 -7.23 3.30
C GLU A 183 21.25 -5.99 4.18
N ASN A 184 21.43 -4.80 3.58
CA ASN A 184 21.52 -3.54 4.31
C ASN A 184 20.22 -3.15 5.00
N TYR A 185 19.07 -3.59 4.47
CA TYR A 185 17.76 -3.25 5.04
C TYR A 185 17.34 -4.23 6.16
N ILE A 186 17.98 -5.38 6.28
CA ILE A 186 17.66 -6.35 7.34
C ILE A 186 17.98 -5.76 8.73
N ASP A 187 19.01 -4.95 8.83
CA ASP A 187 19.40 -4.32 10.10
C ASP A 187 18.39 -3.25 10.57
N GLU A 188 17.61 -2.66 9.65
CA GLU A 188 16.58 -1.68 9.98
C GLU A 188 15.34 -2.29 10.66
N PHE A 189 15.27 -3.62 10.74
CA PHE A 189 14.22 -4.34 11.49
C PHE A 189 14.61 -4.66 12.93
N LYS A 190 15.85 -4.41 13.33
CA LYS A 190 16.38 -4.70 14.67
C LYS A 190 16.23 -3.53 15.63
#